data_1db5e4816019bbae474037d0a8af15fc
#
_entry.id   1db5e4816019bbae474037d0a8af15fc
#
_cell.length_a   1.000
_cell.length_b   1.000
_cell.length_c   1.000
_cell.angle_alpha   90.00
_cell.angle_beta   90.00
_cell.angle_gamma   90.00
#
_symmetry.space_group_name_H-M   'P 1'
#
loop_
_entity.id
_entity.type
_entity.pdbx_description
1 polymer ?
#
loop_
_entity_poly.entity_id
_entity_poly.type
_entity_poly.pdbx_seq_one_letter_code
_entity_poly.pdbx_strand_id
1 'polypeptide(L)'
;MIIHVVTMFPGYFAGPLSTSIVGRVIADGALEIDVVDLRDYGLGRHRQLDDAPFGGGPGMVMMVEPLAAALTPLADTHRVLFSPSGEPMTQATLDRWSGIEEITLVCGRFEGVDQRLIDSRIDEETSLGDYVLAGGEVAAAAAIEGITRLLPGVLGNPDSTEKESFRDGLLEEPVYTRPAEFEGRRVPEVLLSGDHARIAEWRVSQRRRRTMLRRPDLLANGTDPDS
;
A
#
# COMPACT_ATOMS: atom_id res chain seq x y z
N MET A 1 10.88 8.61 -9.31
CA MET A 1 9.45 8.61 -8.91
C MET A 1 9.20 9.68 -7.88
N ILE A 2 8.07 10.39 -7.97
CA ILE A 2 7.65 11.39 -6.98
C ILE A 2 6.31 10.94 -6.38
N ILE A 3 6.18 11.01 -5.05
CA ILE A 3 4.91 10.74 -4.35
C ILE A 3 4.55 11.98 -3.54
N HIS A 4 3.41 12.61 -3.86
CA HIS A 4 2.82 13.65 -3.05
C HIS A 4 1.87 13.03 -2.03
N VAL A 5 1.93 13.49 -0.78
CA VAL A 5 1.02 13.03 0.29
C VAL A 5 0.25 14.22 0.83
N VAL A 6 -1.02 14.31 0.49
CA VAL A 6 -1.91 15.36 0.99
C VAL A 6 -2.53 14.92 2.30
N THR A 7 -2.19 15.58 3.41
CA THR A 7 -2.60 15.18 4.76
C THR A 7 -2.79 16.38 5.68
N MET A 8 -3.63 16.22 6.71
CA MET A 8 -3.75 17.16 7.84
C MET A 8 -2.65 16.97 8.91
N PHE A 9 -1.87 15.90 8.81
CA PHE A 9 -0.89 15.49 9.82
C PHE A 9 0.48 15.15 9.21
N PRO A 10 1.20 16.13 8.64
CA PRO A 10 2.49 15.88 7.98
C PRO A 10 3.51 15.21 8.91
N GLY A 11 3.49 15.52 10.20
CA GLY A 11 4.36 14.90 11.20
C GLY A 11 4.18 13.38 11.36
N TYR A 12 3.06 12.81 10.87
CA TYR A 12 2.81 11.37 10.87
C TYR A 12 3.87 10.61 10.06
N PHE A 13 4.37 11.22 9.00
CA PHE A 13 5.29 10.59 8.05
C PHE A 13 6.77 10.71 8.45
N ALA A 14 7.12 11.50 9.46
CA ALA A 14 8.51 11.75 9.84
C ALA A 14 9.29 10.45 10.16
N GLY A 15 8.67 9.52 10.89
CA GLY A 15 9.26 8.21 11.20
C GLY A 15 9.35 7.27 9.99
N PRO A 16 8.21 6.93 9.35
CA PRO A 16 8.19 6.03 8.20
C PRO A 16 9.12 6.45 7.06
N LEU A 17 9.19 7.74 6.74
CA LEU A 17 10.02 8.24 5.62
C LEU A 17 11.52 8.33 5.94
N SER A 18 11.92 8.22 7.20
CA SER A 18 13.33 8.32 7.62
C SER A 18 13.98 6.98 7.95
N THR A 19 13.22 5.89 7.91
CA THR A 19 13.70 4.59 8.40
C THR A 19 13.71 3.52 7.33
N SER A 20 14.50 2.43 7.59
CA SER A 20 14.52 1.22 6.77
C SER A 20 14.81 1.48 5.28
N ILE A 21 14.16 0.72 4.41
CA ILE A 21 14.33 0.79 2.96
C ILE A 21 13.83 2.12 2.38
N VAL A 22 12.72 2.65 2.91
CA VAL A 22 12.13 3.91 2.44
C VAL A 22 13.11 5.07 2.65
N GLY A 23 13.63 5.22 3.88
CA GLY A 23 14.60 6.28 4.19
C GLY A 23 15.86 6.20 3.35
N ARG A 24 16.37 4.98 3.07
CA ARG A 24 17.53 4.77 2.20
C ARG A 24 17.23 5.20 0.76
N VAL A 25 16.11 4.78 0.19
CA VAL A 25 15.75 5.07 -1.22
C VAL A 25 15.51 6.56 -1.45
N ILE A 26 14.95 7.25 -0.44
CA ILE A 26 14.82 8.72 -0.46
C ILE A 26 16.21 9.38 -0.41
N ALA A 27 17.10 8.92 0.48
CA ALA A 27 18.45 9.46 0.58
C ALA A 27 19.28 9.25 -0.69
N ASP A 28 19.06 8.13 -1.39
CA ASP A 28 19.71 7.80 -2.67
C ASP A 28 19.08 8.55 -3.86
N GLY A 29 17.99 9.31 -3.66
CA GLY A 29 17.31 10.12 -4.68
C GLY A 29 16.50 9.33 -5.70
N ALA A 30 16.26 8.03 -5.48
CA ALA A 30 15.43 7.22 -6.36
C ALA A 30 13.91 7.42 -6.11
N LEU A 31 13.55 7.92 -4.93
CA LEU A 31 12.21 8.31 -4.53
C LEU A 31 12.23 9.69 -3.91
N GLU A 32 11.34 10.55 -4.36
CA GLU A 32 11.05 11.85 -3.73
C GLU A 32 9.67 11.80 -3.10
N ILE A 33 9.53 12.29 -1.87
CA ILE A 33 8.24 12.39 -1.19
C ILE A 33 8.01 13.83 -0.76
N ASP A 34 6.93 14.40 -1.29
CA ASP A 34 6.45 15.74 -0.95
C ASP A 34 5.21 15.62 -0.05
N VAL A 35 5.32 16.06 1.19
CA VAL A 35 4.21 16.01 2.15
C VAL A 35 3.52 17.36 2.22
N VAL A 36 2.37 17.44 1.58
CA VAL A 36 1.53 18.64 1.49
C VAL A 36 0.67 18.76 2.74
N ASP A 37 0.92 19.81 3.56
CA ASP A 37 0.07 20.11 4.71
C ASP A 37 -1.25 20.75 4.26
N LEU A 38 -2.34 20.00 4.34
CA LEU A 38 -3.67 20.47 3.96
C LEU A 38 -4.11 21.71 4.79
N ARG A 39 -3.55 21.90 5.99
CA ARG A 39 -3.86 23.08 6.83
C ARG A 39 -3.42 24.41 6.21
N ASP A 40 -2.46 24.39 5.30
CA ASP A 40 -2.02 25.61 4.60
C ASP A 40 -3.07 26.12 3.62
N TYR A 41 -4.03 25.27 3.23
CA TYR A 41 -5.18 25.60 2.37
C TYR A 41 -6.47 25.83 3.14
N GLY A 42 -6.45 25.69 4.49
CA GLY A 42 -7.62 25.81 5.35
C GLY A 42 -8.22 27.22 5.34
N LEU A 43 -9.55 27.30 5.47
CA LEU A 43 -10.29 28.55 5.35
C LEU A 43 -10.26 29.40 6.63
N GLY A 44 -10.15 30.69 6.43
CA GLY A 44 -10.26 31.70 7.48
C GLY A 44 -9.09 31.63 8.50
N ARG A 45 -9.26 32.38 9.62
CA ARG A 45 -8.23 32.50 10.67
C ARG A 45 -7.90 31.16 11.35
N HIS A 46 -8.87 30.24 11.39
CA HIS A 46 -8.75 28.97 12.09
C HIS A 46 -8.28 27.84 11.17
N ARG A 47 -7.98 28.13 9.89
CA ARG A 47 -7.57 27.13 8.90
C ARG A 47 -8.52 25.93 8.86
N GLN A 48 -9.83 26.23 8.78
CA GLN A 48 -10.89 25.24 8.80
C GLN A 48 -10.81 24.33 7.57
N LEU A 49 -10.96 23.02 7.81
CA LEU A 49 -10.83 21.97 6.80
C LEU A 49 -12.07 21.08 6.69
N ASP A 50 -12.99 21.21 7.66
CA ASP A 50 -14.17 20.36 7.80
C ASP A 50 -15.42 21.18 8.13
N ASP A 51 -16.59 20.67 7.75
CA ASP A 51 -17.89 21.27 8.05
C ASP A 51 -18.95 20.19 8.22
N ALA A 52 -20.11 20.59 8.75
CA ALA A 52 -21.25 19.68 8.96
C ALA A 52 -21.78 19.13 7.62
N PRO A 53 -22.16 17.84 7.56
CA PRO A 53 -22.70 17.27 6.33
C PRO A 53 -24.09 17.86 5.97
N PHE A 54 -24.36 18.05 4.68
CA PHE A 54 -25.71 18.32 4.22
C PHE A 54 -26.61 17.11 4.55
N GLY A 55 -27.82 17.40 4.96
CA GLY A 55 -28.77 16.39 5.42
C GLY A 55 -28.66 16.06 6.92
N GLY A 56 -27.66 16.63 7.62
CA GLY A 56 -27.40 16.38 9.04
C GLY A 56 -26.73 15.01 9.28
N GLY A 57 -26.55 14.65 10.53
CA GLY A 57 -25.91 13.43 10.95
C GLY A 57 -24.74 13.71 11.92
N PRO A 58 -24.15 12.66 12.51
CA PRO A 58 -22.96 12.80 13.34
C PRO A 58 -21.71 13.06 12.50
N GLY A 59 -20.70 13.70 13.11
CA GLY A 59 -19.40 13.90 12.49
C GLY A 59 -19.32 15.10 11.57
N MET A 60 -18.20 15.23 10.91
CA MET A 60 -17.83 16.33 10.00
C MET A 60 -17.34 15.74 8.67
N VAL A 61 -17.38 16.52 7.61
CA VAL A 61 -16.92 16.13 6.25
C VAL A 61 -15.81 17.09 5.83
N MET A 62 -14.79 16.58 5.15
CA MET A 62 -13.72 17.41 4.59
C MET A 62 -14.29 18.35 3.53
N MET A 63 -14.01 19.64 3.70
CA MET A 63 -14.50 20.71 2.81
C MET A 63 -13.89 20.61 1.41
N VAL A 64 -14.68 20.95 0.40
CA VAL A 64 -14.29 20.94 -1.02
C VAL A 64 -13.14 21.91 -1.30
N GLU A 65 -13.29 23.18 -0.86
CA GLU A 65 -12.39 24.26 -1.26
C GLU A 65 -10.93 24.05 -0.81
N PRO A 66 -10.63 23.75 0.47
CA PRO A 66 -9.25 23.51 0.89
C PRO A 66 -8.58 22.35 0.13
N LEU A 67 -9.31 21.25 -0.01
CA LEU A 67 -8.77 20.06 -0.66
C LEU A 67 -8.61 20.27 -2.17
N ALA A 68 -9.57 20.94 -2.82
CA ALA A 68 -9.46 21.33 -4.24
C ALA A 68 -8.27 22.27 -4.48
N ALA A 69 -8.03 23.23 -3.57
CA ALA A 69 -6.90 24.13 -3.67
C ALA A 69 -5.56 23.39 -3.54
N ALA A 70 -5.46 22.43 -2.59
CA ALA A 70 -4.28 21.60 -2.42
C ALA A 70 -4.00 20.69 -3.62
N LEU A 71 -5.04 20.19 -4.30
CA LEU A 71 -4.93 19.33 -5.47
C LEU A 71 -4.73 20.11 -6.80
N THR A 72 -4.94 21.41 -6.82
CA THR A 72 -4.81 22.20 -8.06
C THR A 72 -3.39 22.15 -8.65
N PRO A 73 -2.29 22.34 -7.88
CA PRO A 73 -0.95 22.21 -8.42
C PRO A 73 -0.56 20.76 -8.78
N LEU A 74 -1.34 19.77 -8.37
CA LEU A 74 -1.14 18.34 -8.58
C LEU A 74 -2.09 17.76 -9.64
N ALA A 75 -2.63 18.62 -10.53
CA ALA A 75 -3.65 18.22 -11.49
C ALA A 75 -3.18 17.18 -12.52
N ASP A 76 -1.90 17.16 -12.82
CA ASP A 76 -1.30 16.26 -13.82
C ASP A 76 -0.81 14.94 -13.22
N THR A 77 -0.95 14.74 -11.90
CA THR A 77 -0.56 13.50 -11.20
C THR A 77 -1.72 12.50 -11.15
N HIS A 78 -1.43 11.22 -10.94
CA HIS A 78 -2.47 10.23 -10.63
C HIS A 78 -2.90 10.34 -9.16
N ARG A 79 -4.15 10.71 -8.89
CA ARG A 79 -4.65 11.05 -7.55
C ARG A 79 -5.48 9.94 -6.95
N VAL A 80 -4.97 9.36 -5.88
CA VAL A 80 -5.58 8.26 -5.13
C VAL A 80 -6.10 8.76 -3.80
N LEU A 81 -7.39 8.58 -3.53
CA LEU A 81 -8.00 8.83 -2.23
C LEU A 81 -8.08 7.53 -1.42
N PHE A 82 -7.56 7.53 -0.21
CA PHE A 82 -7.79 6.41 0.72
C PHE A 82 -9.13 6.57 1.42
N SER A 83 -10.02 5.61 1.15
CA SER A 83 -11.40 5.59 1.62
C SER A 83 -11.84 4.15 1.91
N PRO A 84 -12.68 3.90 2.93
CA PRO A 84 -13.27 2.55 3.14
C PRO A 84 -14.15 2.08 1.99
N SER A 85 -14.68 2.99 1.14
CA SER A 85 -15.51 2.68 -0.02
C SER A 85 -14.71 2.34 -1.28
N GLY A 86 -13.38 2.51 -1.25
CA GLY A 86 -12.51 2.24 -2.39
C GLY A 86 -12.27 0.75 -2.64
N GLU A 87 -11.73 0.46 -3.82
CA GLU A 87 -11.29 -0.89 -4.17
C GLU A 87 -10.14 -1.37 -3.25
N PRO A 88 -10.08 -2.65 -2.87
CA PRO A 88 -9.02 -3.15 -2.02
C PRO A 88 -7.62 -2.96 -2.61
N MET A 89 -6.70 -2.38 -1.85
CA MET A 89 -5.29 -2.27 -2.23
C MET A 89 -4.64 -3.66 -2.24
N THR A 90 -4.20 -4.09 -3.41
CA THR A 90 -3.56 -5.39 -3.64
C THR A 90 -2.11 -5.23 -4.11
N GLN A 91 -1.38 -6.35 -4.23
CA GLN A 91 -0.05 -6.34 -4.83
C GLN A 91 -0.09 -5.80 -6.27
N ALA A 92 -1.11 -6.16 -7.05
CA ALA A 92 -1.30 -5.66 -8.43
C ALA A 92 -1.53 -4.14 -8.46
N THR A 93 -2.21 -3.58 -7.46
CA THR A 93 -2.36 -2.13 -7.30
C THR A 93 -1.01 -1.46 -7.08
N LEU A 94 -0.19 -1.99 -6.18
CA LEU A 94 1.16 -1.47 -5.90
C LEU A 94 2.09 -1.59 -7.10
N ASP A 95 2.01 -2.70 -7.85
CA ASP A 95 2.78 -2.89 -9.08
C ASP A 95 2.44 -1.82 -10.13
N ARG A 96 1.15 -1.56 -10.34
CA ARG A 96 0.68 -0.50 -11.25
C ARG A 96 1.16 0.87 -10.81
N TRP A 97 1.05 1.19 -9.52
CA TRP A 97 1.49 2.48 -8.99
C TRP A 97 3.00 2.67 -9.04
N SER A 98 3.80 1.60 -8.86
CA SER A 98 5.26 1.68 -8.95
C SER A 98 5.78 2.06 -10.35
N GLY A 99 4.94 1.89 -11.38
CA GLY A 99 5.23 2.31 -12.76
C GLY A 99 4.81 3.75 -13.10
N ILE A 100 4.18 4.48 -12.15
CA ILE A 100 3.76 5.87 -12.33
C ILE A 100 4.91 6.80 -11.93
N GLU A 101 5.22 7.78 -12.78
CA GLU A 101 6.30 8.73 -12.49
C GLU A 101 5.96 9.64 -11.32
N GLU A 102 4.69 10.09 -11.23
CA GLU A 102 4.22 11.04 -10.23
C GLU A 102 2.79 10.70 -9.76
N ILE A 103 2.64 10.41 -8.46
CA ILE A 103 1.37 9.98 -7.84
C ILE A 103 1.06 10.83 -6.61
N THR A 104 -0.22 11.15 -6.42
CA THR A 104 -0.72 11.88 -5.26
C THR A 104 -1.58 10.96 -4.39
N LEU A 105 -1.19 10.79 -3.14
CA LEU A 105 -1.88 10.02 -2.12
C LEU A 105 -2.65 10.97 -1.20
N VAL A 106 -3.98 10.93 -1.25
CA VAL A 106 -4.87 11.79 -0.47
C VAL A 106 -5.35 11.05 0.76
N CYS A 107 -5.04 11.59 1.93
CA CYS A 107 -5.45 11.01 3.22
C CYS A 107 -6.81 11.57 3.62
N GLY A 108 -7.88 10.82 3.38
CA GLY A 108 -9.22 11.14 3.86
C GLY A 108 -9.29 11.14 5.39
N ARG A 109 -10.17 11.99 5.96
CA ARG A 109 -10.40 12.13 7.40
C ARG A 109 -11.88 12.37 7.69
N PHE A 110 -12.26 12.37 8.96
CA PHE A 110 -13.62 12.58 9.45
C PHE A 110 -14.60 11.52 8.87
N GLU A 111 -15.81 11.94 8.48
CA GLU A 111 -16.81 11.05 7.82
C GLU A 111 -16.53 10.86 6.32
N GLY A 112 -15.47 11.50 5.80
CA GLY A 112 -15.05 11.39 4.40
C GLY A 112 -14.84 12.73 3.72
N VAL A 113 -14.73 12.66 2.40
CA VAL A 113 -14.50 13.79 1.49
C VAL A 113 -15.79 14.08 0.74
N ASP A 114 -16.05 15.35 0.46
CA ASP A 114 -17.22 15.76 -0.35
C ASP A 114 -17.20 15.04 -1.71
N GLN A 115 -18.33 14.39 -2.06
CA GLN A 115 -18.45 13.56 -3.26
C GLN A 115 -18.14 14.34 -4.56
N ARG A 116 -18.48 15.63 -4.61
CA ARG A 116 -18.22 16.46 -5.81
C ARG A 116 -16.72 16.60 -6.09
N LEU A 117 -15.89 16.58 -5.05
CA LEU A 117 -14.44 16.61 -5.21
C LEU A 117 -13.93 15.26 -5.66
N ILE A 118 -14.45 14.17 -5.10
CA ILE A 118 -14.10 12.82 -5.54
C ILE A 118 -14.39 12.68 -7.02
N ASP A 119 -15.63 12.98 -7.46
CA ASP A 119 -16.08 12.86 -8.85
C ASP A 119 -15.28 13.71 -9.85
N SER A 120 -14.71 14.84 -9.39
CA SER A 120 -14.05 15.81 -10.29
C SER A 120 -12.52 15.83 -10.20
N ARG A 121 -11.92 15.29 -9.14
CA ARG A 121 -10.50 15.49 -8.84
C ARG A 121 -9.74 14.23 -8.43
N ILE A 122 -10.43 13.13 -8.14
CA ILE A 122 -9.83 11.87 -7.73
C ILE A 122 -9.91 10.89 -8.90
N ASP A 123 -8.81 10.25 -9.20
CA ASP A 123 -8.72 9.28 -10.29
C ASP A 123 -9.02 7.85 -9.79
N GLU A 124 -8.79 7.59 -8.49
CA GLU A 124 -8.98 6.27 -7.89
C GLU A 124 -9.30 6.38 -6.39
N GLU A 125 -10.30 5.64 -5.92
CA GLU A 125 -10.52 5.40 -4.49
C GLU A 125 -10.00 4.02 -4.11
N THR A 126 -9.23 3.95 -3.02
CA THR A 126 -8.58 2.71 -2.60
C THR A 126 -8.74 2.48 -1.10
N SER A 127 -9.11 1.25 -0.73
CA SER A 127 -9.23 0.79 0.66
C SER A 127 -8.04 -0.05 1.08
N LEU A 128 -7.55 0.14 2.31
CA LEU A 128 -6.52 -0.71 2.90
C LEU A 128 -7.06 -2.08 3.32
N GLY A 129 -8.39 -2.18 3.54
CA GLY A 129 -9.06 -3.41 3.97
C GLY A 129 -10.43 -3.13 4.58
N ASP A 130 -11.17 -4.18 4.91
CA ASP A 130 -12.55 -4.13 5.42
C ASP A 130 -12.61 -3.71 6.89
N TYR A 131 -12.09 -2.53 7.19
CA TYR A 131 -12.13 -1.89 8.51
C TYR A 131 -11.99 -0.38 8.39
N VAL A 132 -12.50 0.36 9.38
CA VAL A 132 -12.46 1.82 9.39
C VAL A 132 -11.28 2.29 10.25
N LEU A 133 -10.47 3.20 9.70
CA LEU A 133 -9.39 3.90 10.37
C LEU A 133 -9.78 5.35 10.66
N ALA A 134 -9.05 6.00 11.55
CA ALA A 134 -9.24 7.42 11.85
C ALA A 134 -8.86 8.35 10.67
N GLY A 135 -8.12 7.85 9.68
CA GLY A 135 -7.72 8.58 8.48
C GLY A 135 -6.84 7.75 7.56
N GLY A 136 -6.54 8.29 6.39
CA GLY A 136 -5.81 7.63 5.31
C GLY A 136 -4.29 7.54 5.49
N GLU A 137 -3.70 8.14 6.53
CA GLU A 137 -2.23 8.22 6.67
C GLU A 137 -1.56 6.84 6.80
N VAL A 138 -2.21 5.89 7.51
CA VAL A 138 -1.71 4.50 7.59
C VAL A 138 -1.72 3.85 6.23
N ALA A 139 -2.78 4.06 5.45
CA ALA A 139 -2.90 3.51 4.10
C ALA A 139 -1.84 4.10 3.16
N ALA A 140 -1.63 5.42 3.22
CA ALA A 140 -0.58 6.11 2.47
C ALA A 140 0.82 5.58 2.84
N ALA A 141 1.11 5.39 4.14
CA ALA A 141 2.37 4.82 4.58
C ALA A 141 2.58 3.38 4.07
N ALA A 142 1.53 2.54 4.10
CA ALA A 142 1.56 1.18 3.56
C ALA A 142 1.79 1.18 2.03
N ALA A 143 1.14 2.09 1.31
CA ALA A 143 1.34 2.27 -0.14
C ALA A 143 2.78 2.69 -0.46
N ILE A 144 3.32 3.68 0.26
CA ILE A 144 4.71 4.14 0.09
C ILE A 144 5.70 2.99 0.32
N GLU A 145 5.54 2.22 1.40
CA GLU A 145 6.38 1.06 1.70
C GLU A 145 6.32 0.03 0.57
N GLY A 146 5.10 -0.32 0.13
CA GLY A 146 4.86 -1.30 -0.92
C GLY A 146 5.42 -0.86 -2.29
N ILE A 147 5.21 0.40 -2.68
CA ILE A 147 5.76 0.97 -3.92
C ILE A 147 7.28 1.01 -3.87
N THR A 148 7.86 1.51 -2.77
CA THR A 148 9.31 1.69 -2.63
C THR A 148 10.09 0.40 -2.89
N ARG A 149 9.62 -0.72 -2.37
CA ARG A 149 10.31 -2.01 -2.56
C ARG A 149 10.24 -2.55 -3.99
N LEU A 150 9.32 -2.02 -4.82
CA LEU A 150 9.14 -2.40 -6.22
C LEU A 150 9.97 -1.55 -7.18
N LEU A 151 10.54 -0.45 -6.71
CA LEU A 151 11.37 0.41 -7.55
C LEU A 151 12.65 -0.33 -7.99
N PRO A 152 13.12 -0.08 -9.23
CA PRO A 152 14.31 -0.74 -9.75
C PRO A 152 15.55 -0.52 -8.86
N GLY A 153 16.29 -1.59 -8.58
CA GLY A 153 17.55 -1.54 -7.81
C GLY A 153 17.39 -1.38 -6.30
N VAL A 154 16.17 -1.32 -5.77
CA VAL A 154 15.91 -1.13 -4.34
C VAL A 154 16.13 -2.42 -3.55
N LEU A 155 15.68 -3.56 -4.05
CA LEU A 155 15.96 -4.88 -3.48
C LEU A 155 17.23 -5.46 -4.09
N GLY A 156 18.07 -6.05 -3.23
CA GLY A 156 19.38 -6.60 -3.64
C GLY A 156 19.30 -7.83 -4.55
N ASN A 157 18.15 -8.50 -4.60
CA ASN A 157 17.88 -9.62 -5.49
C ASN A 157 16.57 -9.35 -6.25
N PRO A 158 16.60 -9.08 -7.57
CA PRO A 158 15.40 -8.89 -8.39
C PRO A 158 14.43 -10.07 -8.34
N ASP A 159 14.95 -11.31 -8.25
CA ASP A 159 14.13 -12.53 -8.16
C ASP A 159 13.27 -12.59 -6.88
N SER A 160 13.61 -11.78 -5.86
CA SER A 160 12.86 -11.77 -4.60
C SER A 160 11.42 -11.30 -4.78
N THR A 161 11.16 -10.38 -5.71
CA THR A 161 9.81 -9.88 -5.98
C THR A 161 9.00 -10.81 -6.88
N GLU A 162 9.63 -11.67 -7.68
CA GLU A 162 8.93 -12.54 -8.63
C GLU A 162 8.28 -13.77 -7.97
N LYS A 163 8.83 -14.23 -6.85
CA LYS A 163 8.41 -15.47 -6.15
C LYS A 163 7.64 -15.23 -4.86
N GLU A 164 7.32 -13.99 -4.55
CA GLU A 164 6.59 -13.62 -3.35
C GLU A 164 5.11 -14.00 -3.40
N SER A 165 4.47 -13.96 -2.22
CA SER A 165 3.02 -14.11 -2.12
C SER A 165 2.29 -13.15 -3.05
N PHE A 166 1.22 -13.64 -3.67
CA PHE A 166 0.32 -12.93 -4.59
C PHE A 166 0.83 -12.72 -6.03
N ARG A 167 2.06 -13.13 -6.37
CA ARG A 167 2.59 -12.95 -7.73
C ARG A 167 1.97 -13.89 -8.77
N ASP A 168 1.78 -15.14 -8.40
CA ASP A 168 1.20 -16.20 -9.23
C ASP A 168 -0.10 -16.77 -8.63
N GLY A 169 -0.80 -15.97 -7.83
CA GLY A 169 -2.03 -16.38 -7.14
C GLY A 169 -1.79 -17.30 -5.94
N LEU A 170 -0.55 -17.52 -5.54
CA LEU A 170 -0.19 -18.36 -4.40
C LEU A 170 0.43 -17.55 -3.26
N LEU A 171 0.32 -18.09 -2.04
CA LEU A 171 1.14 -17.68 -0.91
C LEU A 171 2.50 -18.36 -0.99
N GLU A 172 3.54 -17.73 -0.43
CA GLU A 172 4.86 -18.36 -0.28
C GLU A 172 4.82 -19.58 0.63
N GLU A 173 5.78 -20.48 0.39
CA GLU A 173 6.06 -21.62 1.25
C GLU A 173 6.56 -21.18 2.64
N PRO A 174 6.51 -22.09 3.65
CA PRO A 174 7.13 -21.81 4.94
C PRO A 174 8.64 -21.75 4.82
N VAL A 175 9.23 -20.70 5.41
CA VAL A 175 10.67 -20.47 5.43
C VAL A 175 11.28 -20.93 6.76
N TYR A 176 12.53 -21.40 6.72
CA TYR A 176 13.27 -21.89 7.87
C TYR A 176 14.67 -21.28 7.88
N THR A 177 15.19 -21.04 9.09
CA THR A 177 16.57 -20.57 9.32
C THR A 177 17.23 -21.38 10.43
N ARG A 178 18.49 -21.11 10.72
CA ARG A 178 19.25 -21.75 11.80
C ARG A 178 18.68 -21.38 13.17
N PRO A 179 18.74 -22.31 14.13
CA PRO A 179 19.28 -23.68 14.07
C PRO A 179 18.34 -24.67 13.36
N ALA A 180 18.87 -25.83 12.91
CA ALA A 180 18.10 -26.87 12.23
C ALA A 180 17.04 -27.56 13.10
N GLU A 181 17.16 -27.44 14.42
CA GLU A 181 16.19 -27.91 15.40
C GLU A 181 15.95 -26.83 16.45
N PHE A 182 14.67 -26.54 16.74
CA PHE A 182 14.24 -25.59 17.75
C PHE A 182 13.08 -26.19 18.54
N GLU A 183 13.23 -26.35 19.84
CA GLU A 183 12.22 -26.90 20.76
C GLU A 183 11.65 -28.27 20.28
N GLY A 184 12.51 -29.16 19.82
CA GLY A 184 12.12 -30.48 19.32
C GLY A 184 11.49 -30.49 17.94
N ARG A 185 11.37 -29.35 17.28
CA ARG A 185 10.85 -29.19 15.90
C ARG A 185 12.02 -29.04 14.94
N ARG A 186 12.07 -29.91 13.94
CA ARG A 186 13.17 -29.93 12.95
C ARG A 186 12.77 -29.27 11.64
N VAL A 187 13.73 -28.67 10.98
CA VAL A 187 13.61 -28.25 9.58
C VAL A 187 13.32 -29.50 8.73
N PRO A 188 12.41 -29.43 7.75
CA PRO A 188 12.15 -30.52 6.82
C PRO A 188 13.43 -31.04 6.17
N GLU A 189 13.65 -32.37 6.19
CA GLU A 189 14.88 -32.98 5.72
C GLU A 189 15.19 -32.66 4.25
N VAL A 190 14.15 -32.51 3.43
CA VAL A 190 14.30 -32.12 2.02
C VAL A 190 15.05 -30.80 1.86
N LEU A 191 14.86 -29.85 2.77
CA LEU A 191 15.56 -28.56 2.73
C LEU A 191 17.04 -28.65 3.13
N LEU A 192 17.42 -29.73 3.79
CA LEU A 192 18.79 -30.02 4.22
C LEU A 192 19.55 -30.94 3.23
N SER A 193 18.85 -31.49 2.23
CA SER A 193 19.37 -32.51 1.34
C SER A 193 20.38 -32.00 0.29
N GLY A 194 20.33 -30.70 -0.06
CA GLY A 194 21.07 -30.12 -1.18
C GLY A 194 20.51 -30.51 -2.58
N ASP A 195 19.44 -31.32 -2.63
CA ASP A 195 18.76 -31.69 -3.89
C ASP A 195 17.82 -30.57 -4.35
N HIS A 196 18.30 -29.71 -5.22
CA HIS A 196 17.57 -28.54 -5.69
C HIS A 196 16.24 -28.88 -6.37
N ALA A 197 16.15 -30.00 -7.08
CA ALA A 197 14.92 -30.42 -7.75
C ALA A 197 13.84 -30.79 -6.71
N ARG A 198 14.19 -31.65 -5.76
CA ARG A 198 13.27 -32.03 -4.69
C ARG A 198 12.88 -30.86 -3.78
N ILE A 199 13.80 -29.92 -3.55
CA ILE A 199 13.51 -28.68 -2.80
C ILE A 199 12.49 -27.84 -3.56
N ALA A 200 12.64 -27.68 -4.89
CA ALA A 200 11.70 -26.92 -5.72
C ALA A 200 10.30 -27.55 -5.71
N GLU A 201 10.18 -28.85 -5.92
CA GLU A 201 8.92 -29.59 -5.84
C GLU A 201 8.25 -29.43 -4.47
N TRP A 202 9.02 -29.55 -3.38
CA TRP A 202 8.51 -29.37 -2.04
C TRP A 202 7.97 -27.94 -1.84
N ARG A 203 8.69 -26.92 -2.29
CA ARG A 203 8.25 -25.51 -2.21
C ARG A 203 6.91 -25.31 -2.92
N VAL A 204 6.77 -25.77 -4.16
CA VAL A 204 5.52 -25.67 -4.93
C VAL A 204 4.37 -26.36 -4.17
N SER A 205 4.60 -27.57 -3.66
CA SER A 205 3.60 -28.31 -2.90
C SER A 205 3.16 -27.57 -1.63
N GLN A 206 4.10 -26.93 -0.91
CA GLN A 206 3.82 -26.17 0.31
C GLN A 206 3.09 -24.85 -0.01
N ARG A 207 3.42 -24.16 -1.10
CA ARG A 207 2.72 -22.96 -1.57
C ARG A 207 1.25 -23.28 -1.84
N ARG A 208 0.97 -24.29 -2.65
CA ARG A 208 -0.39 -24.74 -2.96
C ARG A 208 -1.18 -25.12 -1.70
N ARG A 209 -0.59 -25.95 -0.82
CA ARG A 209 -1.21 -26.37 0.43
C ARG A 209 -1.52 -25.18 1.34
N ARG A 210 -0.59 -24.24 1.49
CA ARG A 210 -0.74 -23.07 2.35
C ARG A 210 -1.82 -22.13 1.82
N THR A 211 -1.87 -21.93 0.52
CA THR A 211 -2.89 -21.12 -0.15
C THR A 211 -4.28 -21.74 0.03
N MET A 212 -4.42 -23.03 -0.23
CA MET A 212 -5.67 -23.74 -0.03
C MET A 212 -6.23 -23.60 1.40
N LEU A 213 -5.35 -23.65 2.41
CA LEU A 213 -5.74 -23.59 3.81
C LEU A 213 -6.03 -22.18 4.33
N ARG A 214 -5.36 -21.17 3.81
CA ARG A 214 -5.38 -19.81 4.37
C ARG A 214 -6.05 -18.77 3.49
N ARG A 215 -5.94 -18.95 2.18
CA ARG A 215 -6.46 -18.02 1.17
C ARG A 215 -7.01 -18.79 -0.03
N PRO A 216 -8.06 -19.63 0.19
CA PRO A 216 -8.69 -20.41 -0.89
C PRO A 216 -9.29 -19.53 -1.99
N ASP A 217 -9.61 -18.27 -1.66
CA ASP A 217 -10.08 -17.25 -2.59
C ASP A 217 -9.09 -16.95 -3.73
N LEU A 218 -7.79 -17.03 -3.46
CA LEU A 218 -6.75 -16.84 -4.48
C LEU A 218 -6.74 -17.93 -5.55
N LEU A 219 -7.12 -19.16 -5.17
CA LEU A 219 -7.20 -20.28 -6.12
C LEU A 219 -8.47 -20.22 -6.99
N ALA A 220 -9.55 -19.60 -6.47
CA ALA A 220 -10.80 -19.45 -7.22
C ALA A 220 -10.68 -18.38 -8.33
N ASN A 221 -9.80 -17.42 -8.20
CA ASN A 221 -9.57 -16.33 -9.14
C ASN A 221 -8.40 -16.60 -10.12
N GLY A 222 -7.61 -17.64 -9.86
CA GLY A 222 -6.50 -18.08 -10.73
C GLY A 222 -6.99 -19.12 -11.73
N THR A 223 -6.74 -18.90 -13.01
CA THR A 223 -6.77 -19.98 -14.00
C THR A 223 -5.78 -21.06 -13.53
N ASP A 224 -6.28 -22.26 -13.27
CA ASP A 224 -5.45 -23.42 -12.95
C ASP A 224 -4.39 -23.57 -14.08
N PRO A 225 -3.09 -23.46 -13.81
CA PRO A 225 -2.07 -23.58 -14.84
C PRO A 225 -1.99 -24.98 -15.47
N ASP A 226 -2.79 -25.95 -14.99
CA ASP A 226 -2.88 -27.31 -15.49
C ASP A 226 -4.25 -27.60 -16.19
N SER A 227 -5.07 -26.56 -16.55
CA SER A 227 -6.29 -26.71 -17.35
C SER A 227 -6.12 -26.35 -18.82
#